data_3fdda746a904d95b0a243c9e0909b7b0
#
_entry.id   3fdda746a904d95b0a243c9e0909b7b0
#
_cell.length_a   1.000
_cell.length_b   1.000
_cell.length_c   1.000
_cell.angle_alpha   90.00
_cell.angle_beta   90.00
_cell.angle_gamma   90.00
#
_symmetry.space_group_name_H-M   'P 1'
#
loop_
_entity.id
_entity.type
_entity.pdbx_description
1 polymer ?
#
loop_
_entity_poly.entity_id
_entity_poly.type
_entity_poly.pdbx_seq_one_letter_code
_entity_poly.pdbx_strand_id
1 'polypeptide(L)' 'MARGINKVIIVGNVGGDPETRYMPSGSAVTNLTVATNESWKDKATGEKKERTEWHRVAMFNRLAEIAAEYLR' A
#
# COMPACT_ATOMS: atom_id res chain seq x y z
N MET A 1 -27.73 -8.59 5.79
CA MET A 1 -26.42 -8.94 5.25
C MET A 1 -26.02 -7.97 4.14
N ALA A 2 -24.88 -7.39 4.26
CA ALA A 2 -24.38 -6.51 3.22
C ALA A 2 -24.02 -7.32 1.97
N ARG A 3 -24.48 -6.85 0.83
CA ARG A 3 -24.10 -7.40 -0.46
C ARG A 3 -23.46 -6.31 -1.28
N GLY A 4 -22.24 -6.49 -1.59
CA GLY A 4 -21.49 -5.55 -2.40
C GLY A 4 -20.03 -5.90 -2.37
N ILE A 5 -19.32 -5.37 -3.32
CA ILE A 5 -17.89 -5.56 -3.43
C ILE A 5 -17.23 -4.20 -3.44
N ASN A 6 -16.38 -3.99 -2.45
CA ASN A 6 -15.46 -2.87 -2.46
C ASN A 6 -14.08 -3.44 -2.74
N LYS A 7 -13.54 -3.10 -3.88
CA LYS A 7 -12.25 -3.63 -4.31
C LYS A 7 -11.35 -2.50 -4.78
N VAL A 8 -10.14 -2.49 -4.26
CA VAL A 8 -9.10 -1.56 -4.66
C VAL A 8 -7.90 -2.38 -5.12
N ILE A 9 -7.36 -2.04 -6.27
CA ILE A 9 -6.15 -2.66 -6.79
C ILE A 9 -5.07 -1.59 -6.84
N ILE A 10 -3.97 -1.86 -6.14
CA ILE A 10 -2.81 -0.96 -6.11
C ILE A 10 -1.59 -1.77 -6.53
N VAL A 11 -0.92 -1.29 -7.57
CA VAL A 11 0.36 -1.85 -8.01
C VAL A 11 1.41 -0.77 -7.86
N GLY A 12 2.37 -1.01 -6.99
CA GLY A 12 3.39 -0.01 -6.70
C GLY A 12 4.56 -0.61 -5.95
N ASN A 13 5.37 0.26 -5.36
CA ASN A 13 6.56 -0.13 -4.62
C ASN A 13 6.36 0.11 -3.13
N VAL A 14 6.81 -0.83 -2.31
CA VAL A 14 6.78 -0.67 -0.86
C VAL A 14 7.78 0.41 -0.48
N GLY A 15 7.30 1.41 0.26
CA GLY A 15 8.07 2.60 0.59
C GLY A 15 8.87 2.52 1.88
N GLY A 16 9.04 1.37 2.45
CA GLY A 16 9.78 1.19 3.69
C GLY A 16 9.47 -0.16 4.30
N ASP A 17 10.07 -0.45 5.43
CA ASP A 17 9.78 -1.69 6.13
C ASP A 17 8.36 -1.69 6.70
N PRO A 18 7.63 -2.81 6.60
CA PRO A 18 6.33 -2.93 7.22
C PRO A 18 6.42 -2.77 8.74
N GLU A 19 5.46 -2.07 9.31
CA GLU A 19 5.35 -1.91 10.75
C GLU A 19 4.27 -2.84 11.27
N THR A 20 4.65 -3.77 12.14
CA THR A 20 3.73 -4.76 12.68
C THR A 20 3.47 -4.50 14.15
N ARG A 21 2.22 -4.53 14.54
CA ARG A 21 1.78 -4.38 15.92
C ARG A 21 0.86 -5.54 16.28
N TYR A 22 0.90 -5.92 17.53
CA TYR A 22 0.01 -6.95 18.06
C TYR A 22 -1.01 -6.29 18.99
N MET A 23 -2.27 -6.61 18.72
CA MET A 23 -3.38 -6.13 19.54
C MET A 23 -3.49 -6.92 20.83
N PRO A 24 -4.15 -6.39 21.88
CA PRO A 24 -4.37 -7.14 23.12
C PRO A 24 -5.05 -8.48 22.92
N SER A 25 -5.83 -8.61 21.85
CA SER A 25 -6.47 -9.89 21.47
C SER A 25 -5.50 -10.91 20.90
N GLY A 26 -4.25 -10.54 20.64
CA GLY A 26 -3.26 -11.40 19.99
C GLY A 26 -3.24 -11.29 18.47
N SER A 27 -4.13 -10.53 17.87
CA SER A 27 -4.17 -10.34 16.42
C SER A 27 -3.05 -9.42 15.95
N ALA A 28 -2.41 -9.78 14.85
CA ALA A 28 -1.38 -8.96 14.24
C ALA A 28 -1.99 -7.96 13.26
N VAL A 29 -1.43 -6.75 13.25
CA VAL A 29 -1.77 -5.72 12.28
C VAL A 29 -0.46 -5.20 11.69
N THR A 30 -0.34 -5.26 10.39
CA THR A 30 0.82 -4.72 9.67
C THR A 30 0.40 -3.55 8.82
N ASN A 31 1.09 -2.44 9.00
CA ASN A 31 0.90 -1.25 8.19
C ASN A 31 2.10 -1.08 7.27
N LEU A 32 1.82 -0.76 6.01
CA LEU A 32 2.87 -0.44 5.06
C LEU A 32 2.40 0.69 4.16
N THR A 33 3.36 1.34 3.51
CA THR A 33 3.08 2.36 2.52
C THR A 33 3.47 1.83 1.15
N VAL A 34 2.61 2.08 0.18
CA VAL A 34 2.86 1.71 -1.22
C VAL A 34 2.85 2.98 -2.04
N ALA A 35 3.92 3.20 -2.78
CA ALA A 35 4.04 4.34 -3.68
C ALA A 35 3.60 3.95 -5.09
N THR A 36 2.68 4.69 -5.64
CA THR A 36 2.30 4.56 -7.04
C THR A 36 2.79 5.77 -7.80
N ASN A 37 3.46 5.53 -8.91
CA ASN A 37 4.04 6.58 -9.73
C ASN A 37 3.30 6.71 -11.06
N GLU A 38 3.00 7.95 -11.41
CA GLU A 38 2.50 8.27 -12.73
C GLU A 38 3.47 9.23 -13.39
N SER A 39 3.71 9.01 -14.67
CA SER A 39 4.51 9.95 -15.45
C SER A 39 3.80 10.25 -16.76
N TRP A 40 3.90 11.50 -17.18
CA TRP A 40 3.32 11.93 -18.45
C TRP A 40 4.15 13.05 -19.04
N LYS A 41 3.98 13.27 -20.32
CA LYS A 41 4.64 14.35 -21.03
C LYS A 41 3.66 15.50 -21.16
N ASP A 42 4.08 16.71 -20.72
CA ASP A 42 3.30 17.91 -20.90
C ASP A 42 3.33 18.32 -22.38
N LYS A 43 2.17 18.38 -23.01
CA LYS A 43 2.07 18.74 -24.42
C LYS A 43 2.41 20.20 -24.69
N ALA A 44 2.23 21.07 -23.71
CA ALA A 44 2.49 22.48 -23.89
C ALA A 44 3.99 22.81 -23.82
N THR A 45 4.72 22.15 -22.92
CA THR A 45 6.15 22.44 -22.68
C THR A 45 7.07 21.34 -23.17
N GLY A 46 6.54 20.15 -23.42
CA GLY A 46 7.33 18.98 -23.75
C GLY A 46 8.08 18.36 -22.58
N GLU A 47 7.87 18.87 -21.39
CA GLU A 47 8.51 18.36 -20.19
C GLU A 47 7.87 17.07 -19.70
N LYS A 48 8.69 16.18 -19.16
CA LYS A 48 8.21 14.98 -18.49
C LYS A 48 7.84 15.34 -17.06
N LYS A 49 6.60 15.05 -16.69
CA LYS A 49 6.11 15.26 -15.33
C LYS A 49 5.86 13.95 -14.63
N GLU A 50 6.09 13.92 -13.35
CA GLU A 50 5.90 12.76 -12.51
C GLU A 50 5.06 13.11 -11.30
N ARG A 51 4.27 12.16 -10.86
CA ARG A 51 3.47 12.29 -9.66
C ARG A 51 3.53 10.99 -8.89
N THR A 52 3.83 11.11 -7.58
CA THR A 52 3.85 9.97 -6.67
C THR A 52 2.74 10.11 -5.66
N GLU A 53 1.96 9.06 -5.50
CA GLU A 53 0.97 8.98 -4.44
C GLU A 53 1.35 7.88 -3.47
N TRP A 54 1.21 8.18 -2.18
CA TRP A 54 1.49 7.24 -1.11
C TRP A 54 0.20 6.70 -0.55
N HIS A 55 0.10 5.39 -0.54
CA HIS A 55 -1.07 4.70 0.00
C HIS A 55 -0.71 3.98 1.28
N ARG A 56 -1.51 4.14 2.31
CA ARG A 56 -1.35 3.39 3.55
C ARG A 56 -2.20 2.14 3.46
N VAL A 57 -1.56 1.00 3.67
CA VAL A 57 -2.21 -0.29 3.60
C VAL A 57 -2.11 -0.96 4.95
N ALA A 58 -3.24 -1.40 5.49
CA ALA A 58 -3.30 -2.14 6.74
C ALA A 58 -3.70 -3.58 6.44
N MET A 59 -2.95 -4.52 7.01
CA MET A 59 -3.22 -5.95 6.87
C MET A 59 -3.38 -6.56 8.25
N PHE A 60 -4.24 -7.55 8.35
CA PHE A 60 -4.61 -8.15 9.63
C PHE A 60 -4.32 -9.64 9.66
N ASN A 61 -4.08 -10.14 10.85
CA ASN A 61 -3.91 -11.57 11.14
C ASN A 61 -2.77 -12.21 10.32
N ARG A 62 -3.04 -13.32 9.68
CA ARG A 62 -2.03 -14.06 8.93
C ARG A 62 -1.41 -13.27 7.78
N LEU A 63 -2.21 -12.49 7.09
CA LEU A 63 -1.70 -11.64 6.02
C LEU A 63 -0.71 -10.62 6.55
N ALA A 64 -0.97 -10.06 7.74
CA ALA A 64 -0.06 -9.13 8.41
C ALA A 64 1.28 -9.79 8.71
N GLU A 65 1.28 -11.02 9.18
CA GLU A 65 2.51 -11.75 9.49
C GLU A 65 3.32 -12.05 8.24
N ILE A 66 2.66 -12.44 7.16
CA ILE A 66 3.31 -12.71 5.87
C ILE A 66 3.93 -11.42 5.32
N ALA A 67 3.21 -10.30 5.38
CA ALA A 67 3.72 -9.02 4.92
C ALA A 67 4.94 -8.57 5.72
N ALA A 68 4.91 -8.75 7.03
CA ALA A 68 6.04 -8.38 7.89
C ALA A 68 7.30 -9.17 7.56
N GLU A 69 7.15 -10.41 7.14
CA GLU A 69 8.27 -11.28 6.82
C GLU A 69 8.84 -11.04 5.41
N TYR A 70 7.98 -10.83 4.43
CA TYR A 70 8.38 -10.81 3.03
C TYR A 70 8.42 -9.44 2.36
N LEU A 71 7.66 -8.47 2.86
CA LEU A 71 7.60 -7.15 2.24
C LEU A 71 8.57 -6.16 2.93
N ARG A 72 9.79 -6.24 2.52
CA ARG A 72 10.84 -5.36 3.06
C ARG A 72 11.59 -4.63 1.94
#